data_ec665cc2cd48541061a201c64caa4db3
#
_entry.id   ec665cc2cd48541061a201c64caa4db3
#
_cell.length_a   1.000
_cell.length_b   1.000
_cell.length_c   1.000
_cell.angle_alpha   90.00
_cell.angle_beta   90.00
_cell.angle_gamma   90.00
#
_symmetry.space_group_name_H-M   'P 1'
#
loop_
_entity.id
_entity.type
_entity.pdbx_description
1 polymer ?
#
loop_
_entity_poly.entity_id
_entity_poly.type
_entity_poly.pdbx_seq_one_letter_code
_entity_poly.pdbx_strand_id
1 'polypeptide(L)'
;GSRILRHDPRSGETTDFRRYTNRTNGLAFSADGQLYGCQGGSRRIVRFNADGSTSLLEYRLDGHFHNHPNDLAIDEQGRIWFTDPYGRLPAPGPQLQGPLDHASVLRLERRVDRTWTIRRMTYDTTSPNGILVSQDQRTLYVAESDYGEDKRRELRAYPIREDGTLGPYTVLHTFGIDQRGVHRGVDGMCLDTEGNIIVCAGWERSGPGPMIYVFSPSGQVLETHPVPVDRPTNCTFGDADLRTLYVTTGEGHLFRVRNTGRQGWLLFPPP
;
A
#
# COMPACT_ATOMS: atom_id res chain seq x y z
N GLY A 1 10.50 -15.94 9.56
CA GLY A 1 9.92 -16.39 8.30
C GLY A 1 8.76 -15.49 7.93
N SER A 2 8.52 -15.27 6.65
CA SER A 2 7.41 -14.43 6.22
C SER A 2 6.07 -15.15 6.39
N ARG A 3 5.08 -14.46 6.94
CA ARG A 3 3.74 -14.99 7.21
C ARG A 3 2.70 -13.90 7.09
N ILE A 4 1.47 -14.30 6.79
CA ILE A 4 0.28 -13.47 6.89
C ILE A 4 -0.46 -13.92 8.15
N LEU A 5 -0.82 -12.96 8.99
CA LEU A 5 -1.60 -13.18 10.20
C LEU A 5 -3.06 -12.78 9.95
N ARG A 6 -3.97 -13.47 10.64
CA ARG A 6 -5.38 -13.09 10.72
C ARG A 6 -5.72 -12.79 12.18
N HIS A 7 -6.23 -11.60 12.41
CA HIS A 7 -6.74 -11.18 13.72
C HIS A 7 -8.27 -11.30 13.75
N ASP A 8 -8.81 -11.94 14.78
CA ASP A 8 -10.24 -11.95 15.06
C ASP A 8 -10.55 -10.88 16.11
N PRO A 9 -11.25 -9.80 15.76
CA PRO A 9 -11.55 -8.71 16.69
C PRO A 9 -12.53 -9.12 17.82
N ARG A 10 -13.28 -10.21 17.66
CA ARG A 10 -14.24 -10.70 18.67
C ARG A 10 -13.53 -11.45 19.79
N SER A 11 -12.66 -12.39 19.43
CA SER A 11 -11.87 -13.16 20.40
C SER A 11 -10.59 -12.45 20.84
N GLY A 12 -10.09 -11.50 20.04
CA GLY A 12 -8.78 -10.87 20.21
C GLY A 12 -7.62 -11.78 19.79
N GLU A 13 -7.91 -12.95 19.25
CA GLU A 13 -6.89 -13.92 18.85
C GLU A 13 -6.25 -13.54 17.51
N THR A 14 -4.93 -13.75 17.42
CA THR A 14 -4.17 -13.59 16.18
C THR A 14 -3.52 -14.91 15.79
N THR A 15 -3.85 -15.41 14.61
CA THR A 15 -3.40 -16.73 14.12
C THR A 15 -2.64 -16.61 12.80
N ASP A 16 -1.83 -17.62 12.47
CA ASP A 16 -1.21 -17.73 11.16
C ASP A 16 -2.28 -18.07 10.09
N PHE A 17 -2.49 -17.15 9.16
CA PHE A 17 -3.33 -17.40 7.99
C PHE A 17 -2.55 -18.11 6.88
N ARG A 18 -1.31 -17.66 6.63
CA ARG A 18 -0.39 -18.28 5.66
C ARG A 18 1.04 -18.16 6.16
N ARG A 19 1.84 -19.20 5.94
CA ARG A 19 3.29 -19.24 6.19
C ARG A 19 4.06 -19.30 4.88
N TYR A 20 5.33 -18.95 4.92
CA TYR A 20 6.26 -18.99 3.77
C TYR A 20 5.78 -18.15 2.59
N THR A 21 5.32 -16.94 2.85
CA THR A 21 4.65 -16.06 1.89
C THR A 21 5.61 -15.22 1.05
N ASN A 22 6.90 -15.59 0.96
CA ASN A 22 7.92 -14.91 0.15
C ASN A 22 7.96 -13.39 0.39
N ARG A 23 7.96 -12.98 1.66
CA ARG A 23 7.94 -11.57 2.10
C ARG A 23 6.75 -10.80 1.49
N THR A 24 5.57 -11.39 1.54
CA THR A 24 4.36 -10.66 1.20
C THR A 24 4.21 -9.44 2.11
N ASN A 25 3.96 -8.28 1.50
CA ASN A 25 3.78 -7.00 2.17
C ASN A 25 2.33 -6.51 1.99
N GLY A 26 2.04 -5.67 1.01
CA GLY A 26 0.68 -5.19 0.75
C GLY A 26 -0.31 -6.32 0.44
N LEU A 27 -1.53 -6.17 0.93
CA LEU A 27 -2.64 -7.12 0.77
C LEU A 27 -3.92 -6.37 0.42
N ALA A 28 -4.71 -6.92 -0.51
CA ALA A 28 -6.05 -6.40 -0.80
C ALA A 28 -7.01 -7.53 -1.20
N PHE A 29 -8.28 -7.34 -0.87
CA PHE A 29 -9.37 -8.20 -1.34
C PHE A 29 -10.00 -7.64 -2.61
N SER A 30 -10.40 -8.52 -3.53
CA SER A 30 -11.22 -8.20 -4.69
C SER A 30 -12.71 -8.38 -4.39
N ALA A 31 -13.56 -7.95 -5.32
CA ALA A 31 -15.03 -8.02 -5.19
C ALA A 31 -15.57 -9.44 -4.95
N ASP A 32 -14.87 -10.47 -5.45
CA ASP A 32 -15.21 -11.88 -5.23
C ASP A 32 -14.56 -12.49 -3.98
N GLY A 33 -14.01 -11.64 -3.09
CA GLY A 33 -13.41 -12.05 -1.82
C GLY A 33 -12.05 -12.74 -1.94
N GLN A 34 -11.40 -12.69 -3.12
CA GLN A 34 -10.07 -13.26 -3.30
C GLN A 34 -9.00 -12.34 -2.70
N LEU A 35 -8.04 -12.91 -2.00
CA LEU A 35 -6.93 -12.18 -1.42
C LEU A 35 -5.74 -12.12 -2.38
N TYR A 36 -5.26 -10.92 -2.65
CA TYR A 36 -4.05 -10.67 -3.44
C TYR A 36 -2.95 -10.09 -2.57
N GLY A 37 -1.69 -10.30 -2.98
CA GLY A 37 -0.55 -9.78 -2.21
C GLY A 37 0.68 -9.50 -3.04
N CYS A 38 1.42 -8.47 -2.61
CA CYS A 38 2.73 -8.09 -3.13
C CYS A 38 3.81 -8.96 -2.53
N GLN A 39 4.37 -9.92 -3.28
CA GLN A 39 5.48 -10.77 -2.85
C GLN A 39 6.83 -10.13 -3.22
N GLY A 40 7.38 -9.30 -2.36
CA GLY A 40 8.68 -8.66 -2.59
C GLY A 40 9.82 -9.67 -2.77
N GLY A 41 9.82 -10.77 -2.01
CA GLY A 41 10.85 -11.82 -2.11
C GLY A 41 10.80 -12.61 -3.41
N SER A 42 9.66 -12.66 -4.09
CA SER A 42 9.48 -13.35 -5.37
C SER A 42 9.26 -12.38 -6.53
N ARG A 43 9.25 -11.07 -6.26
CA ARG A 43 9.13 -10.00 -7.26
C ARG A 43 7.88 -10.14 -8.14
N ARG A 44 6.71 -10.34 -7.51
CA ARG A 44 5.44 -10.61 -8.22
C ARG A 44 4.21 -10.29 -7.38
N ILE A 45 3.07 -10.19 -8.05
CA ILE A 45 1.76 -10.19 -7.42
C ILE A 45 1.18 -11.60 -7.50
N VAL A 46 0.57 -12.07 -6.42
CA VAL A 46 -0.08 -13.37 -6.34
C VAL A 46 -1.50 -13.27 -5.82
N ARG A 47 -2.35 -14.22 -6.18
CA ARG A 47 -3.62 -14.51 -5.51
C ARG A 47 -3.45 -15.69 -4.57
N PHE A 48 -3.91 -15.56 -3.35
CA PHE A 48 -3.94 -16.65 -2.36
C PHE A 48 -5.22 -17.45 -2.51
N ASN A 49 -5.09 -18.74 -2.84
CA ASN A 49 -6.23 -19.63 -3.04
C ASN A 49 -6.70 -20.26 -1.71
N ALA A 50 -7.96 -20.69 -1.65
CA ALA A 50 -8.52 -21.31 -0.44
C ALA A 50 -7.83 -22.62 -0.07
N ASP A 51 -7.32 -23.37 -1.04
CA ASP A 51 -6.58 -24.63 -0.85
C ASP A 51 -5.16 -24.46 -0.30
N GLY A 52 -4.72 -23.22 -0.04
CA GLY A 52 -3.39 -22.88 0.45
C GLY A 52 -2.35 -22.61 -0.64
N SER A 53 -2.66 -22.90 -1.89
CA SER A 53 -1.80 -22.58 -3.04
C SER A 53 -1.84 -21.08 -3.38
N THR A 54 -0.96 -20.67 -4.30
CA THR A 54 -0.98 -19.33 -4.90
C THR A 54 -1.08 -19.41 -6.40
N SER A 55 -1.92 -18.57 -6.99
CA SER A 55 -1.98 -18.36 -8.44
C SER A 55 -1.10 -17.18 -8.83
N LEU A 56 -0.28 -17.36 -9.85
CA LEU A 56 0.53 -16.30 -10.42
C LEU A 56 -0.30 -15.41 -11.33
N LEU A 57 -0.04 -14.12 -11.27
CA LEU A 57 -0.47 -13.16 -12.28
C LEU A 57 0.67 -12.91 -13.27
N GLU A 58 0.50 -11.98 -14.22
CA GLU A 58 1.64 -11.52 -15.01
C GLU A 58 2.72 -10.93 -14.10
N TYR A 59 3.95 -11.36 -14.25
CA TYR A 59 5.05 -10.96 -13.36
C TYR A 59 6.24 -10.37 -14.13
N ARG A 60 6.06 -10.10 -15.42
CA ARG A 60 7.08 -9.51 -16.27
C ARG A 60 6.53 -8.29 -16.99
N LEU A 61 7.28 -7.19 -16.90
CA LEU A 61 7.11 -6.02 -17.73
C LEU A 61 8.29 -5.97 -18.71
N ASP A 62 8.00 -5.97 -20.01
CA ASP A 62 9.00 -5.95 -21.07
C ASP A 62 10.08 -7.05 -20.93
N GLY A 63 9.66 -8.24 -20.46
CA GLY A 63 10.53 -9.38 -20.25
C GLY A 63 11.30 -9.39 -18.92
N HIS A 64 11.25 -8.33 -18.13
CA HIS A 64 11.93 -8.19 -16.85
C HIS A 64 10.98 -8.44 -15.67
N PHE A 65 11.50 -9.03 -14.59
CA PHE A 65 10.75 -9.17 -13.34
C PHE A 65 10.49 -7.81 -12.70
N HIS A 66 9.41 -7.72 -11.90
CA HIS A 66 9.16 -6.54 -11.05
C HIS A 66 10.39 -6.26 -10.16
N ASN A 67 10.47 -5.03 -9.63
CA ASN A 67 11.52 -4.66 -8.68
C ASN A 67 11.30 -5.32 -7.31
N HIS A 68 10.41 -4.74 -6.52
CA HIS A 68 10.05 -5.23 -5.20
C HIS A 68 8.63 -4.76 -4.84
N PRO A 69 7.58 -5.40 -5.42
CA PRO A 69 6.22 -4.97 -5.18
C PRO A 69 5.94 -4.74 -3.69
N ASN A 70 5.42 -3.54 -3.36
CA ASN A 70 5.26 -3.09 -1.99
C ASN A 70 3.81 -3.11 -1.53
N ASP A 71 2.95 -2.30 -2.13
CA ASP A 71 1.53 -2.20 -1.75
C ASP A 71 0.62 -2.24 -2.98
N LEU A 72 -0.67 -2.54 -2.79
CA LEU A 72 -1.62 -2.67 -3.89
C LEU A 72 -3.02 -2.20 -3.51
N ALA A 73 -3.72 -1.67 -4.51
CA ALA A 73 -5.14 -1.35 -4.47
C ALA A 73 -5.86 -2.02 -5.65
N ILE A 74 -7.10 -2.47 -5.44
CA ILE A 74 -7.93 -3.06 -6.48
C ILE A 74 -9.12 -2.14 -6.70
N ASP A 75 -9.37 -1.73 -7.96
CA ASP A 75 -10.48 -0.87 -8.29
C ASP A 75 -11.76 -1.63 -8.64
N GLU A 76 -12.88 -0.91 -8.86
CA GLU A 76 -14.19 -1.50 -9.22
C GLU A 76 -14.16 -2.35 -10.48
N GLN A 77 -13.21 -2.09 -11.40
CA GLN A 77 -13.05 -2.84 -12.64
C GLN A 77 -12.17 -4.09 -12.44
N GLY A 78 -11.68 -4.34 -11.21
CA GLY A 78 -10.81 -5.44 -10.88
C GLY A 78 -9.37 -5.27 -11.37
N ARG A 79 -8.97 -4.05 -11.74
CA ARG A 79 -7.58 -3.72 -12.08
C ARG A 79 -6.77 -3.63 -10.79
N ILE A 80 -5.58 -4.19 -10.77
CA ILE A 80 -4.69 -4.19 -9.61
C ILE A 80 -3.61 -3.15 -9.85
N TRP A 81 -3.68 -2.05 -9.11
CA TRP A 81 -2.66 -1.01 -9.06
C TRP A 81 -1.68 -1.37 -7.96
N PHE A 82 -0.39 -1.31 -8.23
CA PHE A 82 0.60 -1.62 -7.20
C PHE A 82 1.86 -0.79 -7.36
N THR A 83 2.53 -0.55 -6.26
CA THR A 83 3.81 0.14 -6.21
C THR A 83 4.95 -0.85 -6.32
N ASP A 84 5.95 -0.51 -7.12
CA ASP A 84 7.10 -1.37 -7.40
C ASP A 84 8.44 -0.63 -7.21
N PRO A 85 8.75 -0.21 -5.96
CA PRO A 85 10.01 0.45 -5.66
C PRO A 85 11.20 -0.50 -5.81
N TYR A 86 12.40 0.07 -5.87
CA TYR A 86 13.62 -0.72 -5.71
C TYR A 86 13.70 -1.28 -4.29
N GLY A 87 14.15 -2.52 -4.18
CA GLY A 87 14.33 -3.20 -2.90
C GLY A 87 15.60 -4.03 -2.88
N ARG A 88 15.89 -4.59 -1.73
CA ARG A 88 16.97 -5.56 -1.63
C ARG A 88 16.62 -6.81 -2.43
N LEU A 89 17.49 -7.21 -3.33
CA LEU A 89 17.33 -8.45 -4.08
C LEU A 89 17.27 -9.64 -3.11
N PRO A 90 16.51 -10.69 -3.44
CA PRO A 90 16.22 -11.78 -2.53
C PRO A 90 17.45 -12.63 -2.18
N ALA A 91 18.47 -12.63 -3.03
CA ALA A 91 19.71 -13.36 -2.83
C ALA A 91 20.93 -12.49 -3.11
N PRO A 92 22.04 -12.65 -2.38
CA PRO A 92 23.31 -12.02 -2.72
C PRO A 92 23.91 -12.65 -3.99
N GLY A 93 24.69 -11.86 -4.71
CA GLY A 93 25.41 -12.30 -5.93
C GLY A 93 24.76 -11.83 -7.22
N PRO A 94 25.30 -12.26 -8.37
CA PRO A 94 24.80 -11.86 -9.67
C PRO A 94 23.35 -12.32 -9.85
N GLN A 95 22.48 -11.41 -10.23
CA GLN A 95 21.08 -11.70 -10.52
C GLN A 95 20.94 -12.04 -12.00
N LEU A 96 20.35 -13.18 -12.33
CA LEU A 96 20.02 -13.57 -13.71
C LEU A 96 19.00 -12.62 -14.33
N GLN A 97 18.17 -11.99 -13.48
CA GLN A 97 17.16 -11.02 -13.87
C GLN A 97 17.37 -9.73 -13.07
N GLY A 98 17.88 -8.70 -13.71
CA GLY A 98 18.02 -7.37 -13.12
C GLY A 98 16.67 -6.76 -12.69
N PRO A 99 16.70 -5.66 -11.94
CA PRO A 99 15.50 -4.87 -11.67
C PRO A 99 14.98 -4.21 -12.96
N LEU A 100 13.75 -3.70 -12.91
CA LEU A 100 13.27 -2.77 -13.94
C LEU A 100 14.13 -1.50 -13.93
N ASP A 101 14.12 -0.79 -15.04
CA ASP A 101 14.85 0.47 -15.23
C ASP A 101 14.29 1.65 -14.40
N HIS A 102 13.11 1.49 -13.81
CA HIS A 102 12.44 2.53 -13.06
C HIS A 102 11.59 1.96 -11.92
N ALA A 103 11.54 2.70 -10.79
CA ALA A 103 10.62 2.44 -9.68
C ALA A 103 9.28 3.12 -9.95
N SER A 104 8.23 2.35 -10.17
CA SER A 104 6.98 2.85 -10.75
C SER A 104 5.75 2.35 -10.00
N VAL A 105 4.63 3.01 -10.24
CA VAL A 105 3.32 2.39 -10.14
C VAL A 105 3.09 1.55 -11.39
N LEU A 106 2.71 0.30 -11.20
CA LEU A 106 2.33 -0.63 -12.24
C LEU A 106 0.85 -0.98 -12.10
N ARG A 107 0.22 -1.44 -13.19
CA ARG A 107 -1.17 -1.89 -13.19
C ARG A 107 -1.31 -3.22 -13.91
N LEU A 108 -1.91 -4.19 -13.23
CA LEU A 108 -2.38 -5.45 -13.81
C LEU A 108 -3.84 -5.33 -14.21
N GLU A 109 -4.16 -5.86 -15.37
CA GLU A 109 -5.50 -5.85 -15.93
C GLU A 109 -5.82 -7.22 -16.54
N ARG A 110 -7.01 -7.74 -16.27
CA ARG A 110 -7.44 -9.03 -16.78
C ARG A 110 -8.04 -8.86 -18.16
N ARG A 111 -7.55 -9.64 -19.12
CA ARG A 111 -8.08 -9.68 -20.49
C ARG A 111 -9.33 -10.53 -20.58
N VAL A 112 -10.03 -10.43 -21.71
CA VAL A 112 -11.22 -11.22 -22.03
C VAL A 112 -10.93 -12.73 -22.02
N ASP A 113 -9.74 -13.14 -22.47
CA ASP A 113 -9.26 -14.53 -22.44
C ASP A 113 -8.82 -15.00 -21.04
N ARG A 114 -9.04 -14.16 -20.02
CA ARG A 114 -8.67 -14.38 -18.62
C ARG A 114 -7.17 -14.36 -18.34
N THR A 115 -6.32 -14.06 -19.27
CA THR A 115 -4.90 -13.75 -19.02
C THR A 115 -4.75 -12.36 -18.38
N TRP A 116 -3.57 -12.10 -17.82
CA TRP A 116 -3.25 -10.80 -17.27
C TRP A 116 -2.32 -10.04 -18.20
N THR A 117 -2.49 -8.74 -18.27
CA THR A 117 -1.53 -7.82 -18.89
C THR A 117 -1.05 -6.83 -17.83
N ILE A 118 0.17 -6.34 -18.01
CA ILE A 118 0.78 -5.36 -17.11
C ILE A 118 1.15 -4.11 -17.90
N ARG A 119 1.00 -2.95 -17.25
CA ARG A 119 1.41 -1.66 -17.78
C ARG A 119 2.12 -0.83 -16.71
N ARG A 120 3.12 -0.07 -17.13
CA ARG A 120 3.73 0.98 -16.33
C ARG A 120 2.83 2.22 -16.36
N MET A 121 2.55 2.77 -15.18
CA MET A 121 1.61 3.88 -15.05
C MET A 121 2.31 5.19 -14.70
N THR A 122 3.50 5.14 -14.07
CA THR A 122 4.27 6.33 -13.69
C THR A 122 5.73 6.24 -14.11
N TYR A 123 6.32 7.40 -14.43
CA TYR A 123 7.75 7.60 -14.66
C TYR A 123 8.33 8.72 -13.80
N ASP A 124 7.54 9.25 -12.89
CA ASP A 124 7.85 10.40 -12.04
C ASP A 124 7.95 10.03 -10.55
N THR A 125 7.96 8.72 -10.25
CA THR A 125 8.18 8.15 -8.92
C THR A 125 9.61 7.63 -8.77
N THR A 126 10.14 7.65 -7.54
CA THR A 126 11.49 7.13 -7.21
C THR A 126 11.45 6.04 -6.14
N SER A 127 10.52 6.16 -5.19
CA SER A 127 10.29 5.17 -4.14
C SER A 127 8.79 5.13 -3.74
N PRO A 128 7.91 4.69 -4.68
CA PRO A 128 6.49 4.62 -4.39
C PRO A 128 6.21 3.53 -3.35
N ASN A 129 5.39 3.86 -2.34
CA ASN A 129 5.06 3.02 -1.20
C ASN A 129 3.55 2.75 -1.15
N GLY A 130 2.80 3.25 -0.19
CA GLY A 130 1.36 3.05 -0.11
C GLY A 130 0.61 3.53 -1.35
N ILE A 131 -0.48 2.85 -1.69
CA ILE A 131 -1.31 3.16 -2.86
C ILE A 131 -2.79 2.94 -2.53
N LEU A 132 -3.65 3.82 -3.03
CA LEU A 132 -5.08 3.81 -2.72
C LEU A 132 -5.90 4.42 -3.85
N VAL A 133 -7.04 3.82 -4.18
CA VAL A 133 -7.99 4.39 -5.14
C VAL A 133 -9.08 5.13 -4.38
N SER A 134 -9.45 6.34 -4.83
CA SER A 134 -10.54 7.14 -4.24
C SER A 134 -11.89 6.45 -4.35
N GLN A 135 -12.85 6.87 -3.53
CA GLN A 135 -14.22 6.32 -3.54
C GLN A 135 -14.90 6.44 -4.91
N ASP A 136 -14.72 7.54 -5.59
CA ASP A 136 -15.28 7.82 -6.91
C ASP A 136 -14.51 7.17 -8.07
N GLN A 137 -13.45 6.40 -7.77
CA GLN A 137 -12.60 5.71 -8.73
C GLN A 137 -11.84 6.62 -9.71
N ARG A 138 -11.76 7.92 -9.42
CA ARG A 138 -11.17 8.94 -10.32
C ARG A 138 -9.79 9.42 -9.90
N THR A 139 -9.34 9.03 -8.70
CA THR A 139 -8.04 9.44 -8.17
C THR A 139 -7.26 8.25 -7.64
N LEU A 140 -5.99 8.16 -8.02
CA LEU A 140 -5.03 7.26 -7.42
C LEU A 140 -4.14 8.05 -6.47
N TYR A 141 -4.22 7.76 -5.18
CA TYR A 141 -3.31 8.30 -4.18
C TYR A 141 -2.06 7.42 -4.11
N VAL A 142 -0.89 8.05 -4.12
CA VAL A 142 0.40 7.36 -4.05
C VAL A 142 1.30 8.07 -3.04
N ALA A 143 1.86 7.30 -2.13
CA ALA A 143 2.93 7.76 -1.26
C ALA A 143 4.27 7.69 -2.00
N GLU A 144 4.92 8.82 -2.22
CA GLU A 144 6.32 8.89 -2.63
C GLU A 144 7.16 9.04 -1.36
N SER A 145 8.01 8.06 -1.03
CA SER A 145 8.66 7.95 0.29
C SER A 145 10.14 7.58 0.17
N ASP A 146 10.89 8.40 -0.54
CA ASP A 146 12.35 8.23 -0.65
C ASP A 146 13.05 8.92 0.53
N TYR A 147 13.93 8.19 1.22
CA TYR A 147 14.60 8.65 2.45
C TYR A 147 15.92 9.40 2.22
N GLY A 148 16.30 9.66 0.96
CA GLY A 148 17.40 10.55 0.64
C GLY A 148 17.09 12.00 1.02
N GLU A 149 18.08 12.76 1.49
CA GLU A 149 17.89 14.17 1.87
C GLU A 149 17.44 15.03 0.69
N ASP A 150 17.95 14.73 -0.50
CA ASP A 150 17.63 15.38 -1.77
C ASP A 150 16.37 14.81 -2.44
N LYS A 151 15.73 13.84 -1.83
CA LYS A 151 14.57 13.13 -2.38
C LYS A 151 13.24 13.66 -1.87
N ARG A 152 12.18 13.22 -2.53
CA ARG A 152 10.83 13.67 -2.21
C ARG A 152 10.12 12.69 -1.29
N ARG A 153 9.35 13.24 -0.39
CA ARG A 153 8.42 12.53 0.50
C ARG A 153 7.09 13.25 0.40
N GLU A 154 6.24 12.74 -0.48
CA GLU A 154 5.01 13.41 -0.88
C GLU A 154 3.83 12.44 -0.84
N LEU A 155 2.68 12.95 -0.43
CA LEU A 155 1.40 12.31 -0.74
C LEU A 155 0.92 12.91 -2.06
N ARG A 156 0.74 12.09 -3.09
CA ARG A 156 0.38 12.49 -4.44
C ARG A 156 -1.00 11.99 -4.83
N ALA A 157 -1.72 12.79 -5.60
CA ALA A 157 -2.98 12.44 -6.22
C ALA A 157 -2.84 12.46 -7.74
N TYR A 158 -3.04 11.32 -8.38
CA TYR A 158 -3.04 11.17 -9.85
C TYR A 158 -4.48 11.03 -10.34
N PRO A 159 -4.98 11.88 -11.25
CA PRO A 159 -6.25 11.65 -11.90
C PRO A 159 -6.25 10.35 -12.72
N ILE A 160 -7.22 9.49 -12.51
CA ILE A 160 -7.47 8.30 -13.34
C ILE A 160 -8.40 8.73 -14.48
N ARG A 161 -7.93 8.64 -15.71
CA ARG A 161 -8.72 8.97 -16.90
C ARG A 161 -9.65 7.83 -17.28
N GLU A 162 -10.63 8.12 -18.14
CA GLU A 162 -11.59 7.11 -18.62
C GLU A 162 -10.94 5.91 -19.33
N ASP A 163 -9.82 6.15 -20.03
CA ASP A 163 -9.02 5.09 -20.65
C ASP A 163 -8.15 4.32 -19.65
N GLY A 164 -8.23 4.68 -18.37
CA GLY A 164 -7.45 4.09 -17.29
C GLY A 164 -6.00 4.55 -17.23
N THR A 165 -5.57 5.52 -18.02
CA THR A 165 -4.25 6.16 -17.88
C THR A 165 -4.28 7.17 -16.73
N LEU A 166 -3.08 7.55 -16.24
CA LEU A 166 -2.97 8.59 -15.22
C LEU A 166 -2.71 9.96 -15.85
N GLY A 167 -3.33 10.98 -15.27
CA GLY A 167 -2.98 12.37 -15.51
C GLY A 167 -1.76 12.81 -14.71
N PRO A 168 -1.27 14.05 -14.91
CA PRO A 168 -0.23 14.60 -14.06
C PRO A 168 -0.71 14.69 -12.62
N TYR A 169 0.18 14.38 -11.67
CA TYR A 169 -0.17 14.40 -10.25
C TYR A 169 -0.25 15.80 -9.67
N THR A 170 -1.00 15.91 -8.61
CA THR A 170 -0.99 17.03 -7.68
C THR A 170 -0.34 16.57 -6.36
N VAL A 171 0.55 17.38 -5.81
CA VAL A 171 1.10 17.14 -4.48
C VAL A 171 0.07 17.59 -3.44
N LEU A 172 -0.43 16.65 -2.65
CA LEU A 172 -1.35 16.93 -1.55
C LEU A 172 -0.61 17.38 -0.31
N HIS A 173 0.53 16.77 -0.01
CA HIS A 173 1.36 17.11 1.14
C HIS A 173 2.82 16.75 0.89
N THR A 174 3.73 17.58 1.40
CA THR A 174 5.18 17.33 1.37
C THR A 174 5.71 17.23 2.79
N PHE A 175 6.40 16.13 3.10
CA PHE A 175 7.08 15.92 4.35
C PHE A 175 8.53 16.40 4.26
N GLY A 176 8.94 17.20 5.24
CA GLY A 176 10.20 17.90 5.25
C GLY A 176 11.36 17.15 5.89
N ILE A 177 12.32 17.95 6.36
CA ILE A 177 13.50 17.55 7.12
C ILE A 177 13.57 18.47 8.34
N ASP A 178 13.95 17.94 9.50
CA ASP A 178 14.27 18.72 10.68
C ASP A 178 15.71 18.47 11.18
N GLN A 179 16.09 19.03 12.31
CA GLN A 179 17.43 18.88 12.90
C GLN A 179 17.81 17.44 13.26
N ARG A 180 16.86 16.51 13.31
CA ARG A 180 17.08 15.07 13.59
C ARG A 180 17.22 14.26 12.32
N GLY A 181 16.75 14.76 11.17
CA GLY A 181 16.85 14.10 9.89
C GLY A 181 15.59 14.22 9.04
N VAL A 182 15.54 13.40 8.00
CA VAL A 182 14.43 13.38 7.05
C VAL A 182 13.18 12.74 7.68
N HIS A 183 12.00 13.31 7.40
CA HIS A 183 10.74 12.64 7.71
C HIS A 183 10.60 11.37 6.86
N ARG A 184 10.04 10.30 7.45
CA ARG A 184 9.86 9.04 6.72
C ARG A 184 8.85 9.13 5.57
N GLY A 185 7.96 10.13 5.59
CA GLY A 185 6.84 10.20 4.67
C GLY A 185 5.71 9.24 5.05
N VAL A 186 4.82 8.99 4.09
CA VAL A 186 3.70 8.07 4.22
C VAL A 186 4.14 6.64 3.90
N ASP A 187 3.64 5.67 4.66
CA ASP A 187 3.70 4.23 4.33
C ASP A 187 2.34 3.79 3.77
N GLY A 188 1.53 3.04 4.50
CA GLY A 188 0.21 2.63 4.06
C GLY A 188 -0.90 3.62 4.44
N MET A 189 -2.08 3.46 3.81
CA MET A 189 -3.21 4.37 3.98
C MET A 189 -4.56 3.68 3.75
N CYS A 190 -5.63 4.28 4.28
CA CYS A 190 -7.02 3.88 4.04
C CYS A 190 -7.94 5.10 3.95
N LEU A 191 -9.22 4.89 3.61
CA LEU A 191 -10.23 5.95 3.53
C LEU A 191 -11.27 5.83 4.64
N ASP A 192 -11.83 6.98 5.03
CA ASP A 192 -13.11 7.03 5.72
C ASP A 192 -14.30 7.28 4.76
N THR A 193 -15.53 7.24 5.28
CA THR A 193 -16.74 7.45 4.48
C THR A 193 -16.91 8.87 3.94
N GLU A 194 -16.15 9.83 4.44
CA GLU A 194 -16.11 11.21 3.95
C GLU A 194 -15.05 11.40 2.84
N GLY A 195 -14.31 10.34 2.50
CA GLY A 195 -13.22 10.35 1.53
C GLY A 195 -11.90 10.91 2.09
N ASN A 196 -11.81 11.14 3.41
CA ASN A 196 -10.55 11.55 4.02
C ASN A 196 -9.54 10.40 3.96
N ILE A 197 -8.26 10.75 3.82
CA ILE A 197 -7.15 9.82 3.69
C ILE A 197 -6.47 9.69 5.05
N ILE A 198 -6.57 8.51 5.66
CA ILE A 198 -5.91 8.18 6.92
C ILE A 198 -4.59 7.50 6.57
N VAL A 199 -3.47 8.06 7.00
CA VAL A 199 -2.15 7.57 6.62
C VAL A 199 -1.28 7.25 7.83
N CYS A 200 -0.48 6.21 7.72
CA CYS A 200 0.62 5.89 8.61
C CYS A 200 1.88 6.61 8.13
N ALA A 201 2.51 7.45 8.96
CA ALA A 201 3.67 8.23 8.55
C ALA A 201 4.65 8.48 9.70
N GLY A 202 5.86 8.88 9.33
CA GLY A 202 6.88 9.29 10.30
C GLY A 202 7.60 8.15 11.00
N TRP A 203 8.59 8.53 11.80
CA TRP A 203 9.42 7.68 12.63
C TRP A 203 10.08 8.49 13.76
N GLU A 204 10.69 7.83 14.73
CA GLU A 204 11.35 8.49 15.86
C GLU A 204 12.56 9.37 15.47
N ARG A 205 13.13 9.13 14.27
CA ARG A 205 14.35 9.81 13.80
C ARG A 205 14.13 11.23 13.31
N SER A 206 12.89 11.69 13.20
CA SER A 206 12.57 13.08 12.82
C SER A 206 11.22 13.51 13.40
N GLY A 207 10.98 14.82 13.46
CA GLY A 207 9.71 15.35 13.97
C GLY A 207 8.55 15.22 12.98
N PRO A 208 7.33 15.11 13.47
CA PRO A 208 6.92 15.03 14.87
C PRO A 208 7.03 13.62 15.48
N GLY A 209 7.58 12.64 14.77
CA GLY A 209 7.67 11.25 15.20
C GLY A 209 6.69 10.35 14.43
N PRO A 210 6.47 9.11 14.91
CA PRO A 210 5.51 8.18 14.34
C PRO A 210 4.08 8.68 14.56
N MET A 211 3.30 8.84 13.48
CA MET A 211 2.00 9.49 13.49
C MET A 211 0.99 8.79 12.56
N ILE A 212 -0.28 8.91 12.93
CA ILE A 212 -1.40 8.83 11.98
C ILE A 212 -1.77 10.27 11.62
N TYR A 213 -1.82 10.56 10.32
CA TYR A 213 -2.40 11.79 9.79
C TYR A 213 -3.74 11.50 9.17
N VAL A 214 -4.66 12.45 9.27
CA VAL A 214 -5.91 12.48 8.52
C VAL A 214 -5.87 13.67 7.59
N PHE A 215 -5.91 13.40 6.30
CA PHE A 215 -5.96 14.42 5.26
C PHE A 215 -7.35 14.50 4.65
N SER A 216 -7.81 15.70 4.33
CA SER A 216 -8.93 15.85 3.40
C SER A 216 -8.52 15.35 2.01
N PRO A 217 -9.49 15.09 1.10
CA PRO A 217 -9.18 14.75 -0.30
C PRO A 217 -8.34 15.82 -1.03
N SER A 218 -8.38 17.07 -0.56
CA SER A 218 -7.59 18.18 -1.10
C SER A 218 -6.20 18.34 -0.47
N GLY A 219 -5.82 17.47 0.49
CA GLY A 219 -4.50 17.47 1.12
C GLY A 219 -4.39 18.35 2.37
N GLN A 220 -5.48 18.92 2.88
CA GLN A 220 -5.47 19.63 4.16
C GLN A 220 -5.28 18.62 5.30
N VAL A 221 -4.34 18.85 6.20
CA VAL A 221 -4.21 18.10 7.45
C VAL A 221 -5.37 18.45 8.37
N LEU A 222 -6.23 17.50 8.64
CA LEU A 222 -7.40 17.65 9.52
C LEU A 222 -7.03 17.27 10.95
N GLU A 223 -6.30 16.18 11.13
CA GLU A 223 -5.93 15.63 12.43
C GLU A 223 -4.54 14.96 12.36
N THR A 224 -3.90 14.90 13.53
CA THR A 224 -2.67 14.11 13.73
C THR A 224 -2.74 13.40 15.07
N HIS A 225 -2.34 12.11 15.09
CA HIS A 225 -2.37 11.30 16.31
C HIS A 225 -1.05 10.55 16.46
N PRO A 226 -0.33 10.71 17.58
CA PRO A 226 0.92 10.00 17.80
C PRO A 226 0.70 8.50 17.95
N VAL A 227 1.60 7.70 17.38
CA VAL A 227 1.64 6.25 17.56
C VAL A 227 2.70 5.94 18.63
N PRO A 228 2.38 5.08 19.64
CA PRO A 228 3.26 4.88 20.79
C PRO A 228 4.54 4.08 20.52
N VAL A 229 4.73 3.58 19.30
CA VAL A 229 5.91 2.84 18.85
C VAL A 229 6.34 3.31 17.47
N ASP A 230 7.59 3.00 17.10
CA ASP A 230 8.17 3.48 15.85
C ASP A 230 7.51 2.86 14.60
N ARG A 231 7.55 3.61 13.53
CA ARG A 231 7.20 3.22 12.17
C ARG A 231 5.81 2.57 12.02
N PRO A 232 4.71 3.34 12.18
CA PRO A 232 3.40 2.87 11.73
C PRO A 232 3.48 2.54 10.23
N THR A 233 3.04 1.34 9.83
CA THR A 233 3.26 0.83 8.46
C THR A 233 2.01 0.82 7.61
N ASN A 234 0.88 0.40 8.16
CA ASN A 234 -0.38 0.40 7.44
C ASN A 234 -1.55 0.51 8.40
N CYS A 235 -2.71 0.92 7.89
CA CYS A 235 -3.93 1.01 8.67
C CYS A 235 -5.15 0.61 7.85
N THR A 236 -6.19 0.19 8.55
CA THR A 236 -7.50 -0.09 7.97
C THR A 236 -8.58 0.02 9.03
N PHE A 237 -9.79 0.34 8.64
CA PHE A 237 -10.94 0.22 9.52
C PHE A 237 -11.45 -1.22 9.55
N GLY A 238 -11.94 -1.64 10.71
CA GLY A 238 -12.49 -2.96 10.95
C GLY A 238 -13.62 -2.93 11.95
N ASP A 239 -13.93 -4.11 12.51
CA ASP A 239 -15.15 -4.45 13.21
C ASP A 239 -16.40 -4.35 12.27
N ALA A 240 -17.56 -4.80 12.74
CA ALA A 240 -18.75 -4.87 11.88
C ALA A 240 -19.28 -3.50 11.44
N ASP A 241 -18.98 -2.46 12.19
CA ASP A 241 -19.41 -1.08 11.94
C ASP A 241 -18.35 -0.23 11.24
N LEU A 242 -17.14 -0.79 10.99
CA LEU A 242 -15.99 -0.09 10.43
C LEU A 242 -15.58 1.19 11.21
N ARG A 243 -15.77 1.21 12.54
CA ARG A 243 -15.44 2.37 13.38
C ARG A 243 -14.18 2.19 14.22
N THR A 244 -13.56 1.05 14.15
CA THR A 244 -12.29 0.75 14.81
C THR A 244 -11.15 0.82 13.81
N LEU A 245 -10.17 1.67 14.05
CA LEU A 245 -8.97 1.74 13.23
C LEU A 245 -7.93 0.73 13.74
N TYR A 246 -7.44 -0.11 12.87
CA TYR A 246 -6.34 -1.04 13.12
C TYR A 246 -5.07 -0.50 12.47
N VAL A 247 -3.97 -0.48 13.24
CA VAL A 247 -2.68 0.07 12.80
C VAL A 247 -1.58 -0.95 13.04
N THR A 248 -0.83 -1.27 11.99
CA THR A 248 0.37 -2.11 12.08
C THR A 248 1.63 -1.26 12.18
N THR A 249 2.70 -1.81 12.77
CA THR A 249 3.99 -1.12 12.91
C THR A 249 5.15 -1.98 12.46
N GLY A 250 6.26 -1.34 12.13
CA GLY A 250 7.51 -2.00 11.73
C GLY A 250 8.13 -2.88 12.82
N GLU A 251 7.71 -2.74 14.05
CA GLU A 251 8.13 -3.55 15.19
C GLU A 251 7.22 -4.76 15.44
N GLY A 252 6.17 -4.92 14.63
CA GLY A 252 5.28 -6.09 14.68
C GLY A 252 4.10 -5.95 15.63
N HIS A 253 3.75 -4.73 16.03
CA HIS A 253 2.54 -4.48 16.81
C HIS A 253 1.32 -4.31 15.91
N LEU A 254 0.15 -4.72 16.42
CA LEU A 254 -1.16 -4.40 15.89
C LEU A 254 -1.92 -3.59 16.94
N PHE A 255 -2.15 -2.32 16.69
CA PHE A 255 -2.97 -1.46 17.53
C PHE A 255 -4.42 -1.48 17.07
N ARG A 256 -5.32 -1.40 18.04
CA ARG A 256 -6.75 -1.22 17.83
C ARG A 256 -7.19 0.08 18.47
N VAL A 257 -7.59 1.05 17.66
CA VAL A 257 -8.02 2.38 18.10
C VAL A 257 -9.53 2.48 17.96
N ARG A 258 -10.23 2.59 19.08
CA ARG A 258 -11.68 2.75 19.16
C ARG A 258 -12.03 4.23 19.31
N ASN A 259 -13.30 4.56 19.03
CA ASN A 259 -13.84 5.91 19.22
C ASN A 259 -13.08 6.98 18.40
N THR A 260 -12.71 6.64 17.18
CA THR A 260 -12.01 7.54 16.26
C THR A 260 -12.88 8.72 15.80
N GLY A 261 -14.19 8.68 16.07
CA GLY A 261 -15.15 9.63 15.49
C GLY A 261 -15.43 9.41 14.00
N ARG A 262 -14.74 8.43 13.37
CA ARG A 262 -14.80 8.17 11.94
C ARG A 262 -15.35 6.78 11.64
N GLN A 263 -15.86 6.61 10.43
CA GLN A 263 -16.24 5.31 9.88
C GLN A 263 -15.42 5.04 8.63
N GLY A 264 -14.83 3.87 8.54
CA GLY A 264 -14.03 3.46 7.39
C GLY A 264 -14.88 3.21 6.15
N TRP A 265 -14.23 3.38 5.01
CA TRP A 265 -14.77 2.99 3.72
C TRP A 265 -13.94 1.86 3.13
N LEU A 266 -14.60 0.79 2.69
CA LEU A 266 -14.00 -0.33 2.00
C LEU A 266 -14.73 -0.50 0.67
N LEU A 267 -13.97 -0.57 -0.44
CA LEU A 267 -14.57 -0.80 -1.76
C LEU A 267 -15.24 -2.17 -1.83
N PHE A 268 -14.62 -3.16 -1.23
CA PHE A 268 -15.13 -4.52 -1.13
C PHE A 268 -15.23 -4.92 0.34
N PRO A 269 -16.32 -4.53 1.02
CA PRO A 269 -16.53 -4.94 2.40
C PRO A 269 -16.65 -6.46 2.46
N PRO A 270 -16.18 -7.11 3.54
CA PRO A 270 -16.38 -8.54 3.74
C PRO A 270 -17.88 -8.86 3.77
N PRO A 271 -18.29 -10.04 3.26
CA PRO A 271 -19.69 -10.46 3.22
C PRO A 271 -20.30 -10.64 4.61
#